data_8ab53829b821a720681227112ce01bee
#
_entry.id   8ab53829b821a720681227112ce01bee
#
_cell.length_a   1.000
_cell.length_b   1.000
_cell.length_c   1.000
_cell.angle_alpha   90.00
_cell.angle_beta   90.00
_cell.angle_gamma   90.00
#
_symmetry.space_group_name_H-M   'P 1'
#
loop_
_entity.id
_entity.type
_entity.pdbx_description
1 polymer ?
#
loop_
_entity_poly.entity_id
_entity_poly.type
_entity_poly.pdbx_seq_one_letter_code
_entity_poly.pdbx_strand_id
1 'polypeptide(L)'
;MLETSARLLALLSLLQTRREWSGKELAERLDITTRTVRRDIDKLRELGYPVDANVGARGGYRLGAGAEMPPLLLDDQEVLAVALGLDAVTTGAVADMAEASAGALAKLRQVMPSRLQHRLDALRIEAIPREAPSSVVPAERLTDIATACHRHERLRFDYRRNDGEESRREVEPFRLVRSGNRWYLVGFDLAREAWRSFRVDRMEPKIPTGPRFTPREPPEGGAAAFVARGLGAVQQQATARVRVHLPLDEVAPMIHHYWGALESGGEDSCEVTVYSTSLTSIARWMHAFGADFTVIEPDELRVELGAVAEYHDQVADRYRRAMSARP
;
A
#
# COMPACT_ATOMS: atom_id res chain seq x y z
N MET A 1 -37.38 6.03 27.59
CA MET A 1 -37.23 7.17 26.67
C MET A 1 -35.85 7.74 26.81
N LEU A 2 -35.05 7.75 25.76
CA LEU A 2 -33.70 8.33 25.80
C LEU A 2 -33.81 9.83 26.07
N GLU A 3 -32.91 10.37 26.92
CA GLU A 3 -32.73 11.82 27.06
C GLU A 3 -32.43 12.47 25.71
N THR A 4 -32.83 13.73 25.53
CA THR A 4 -32.73 14.42 24.23
C THR A 4 -31.32 14.37 23.67
N SER A 5 -30.27 14.53 24.49
CA SER A 5 -28.88 14.50 24.07
C SER A 5 -28.45 13.11 23.61
N ALA A 6 -28.79 12.06 24.37
CA ALA A 6 -28.49 10.67 24.01
C ALA A 6 -29.18 10.27 22.72
N ARG A 7 -30.42 10.75 22.51
CA ARG A 7 -31.20 10.50 21.29
C ARG A 7 -30.60 11.21 20.07
N LEU A 8 -30.10 12.44 20.22
CA LEU A 8 -29.40 13.16 19.14
C LEU A 8 -28.12 12.44 18.72
N LEU A 9 -27.35 11.92 19.67
CA LEU A 9 -26.16 11.13 19.36
C LEU A 9 -26.52 9.82 18.67
N ALA A 10 -27.56 9.12 19.11
CA ALA A 10 -28.05 7.90 18.45
C ALA A 10 -28.55 8.18 17.03
N LEU A 11 -29.29 9.29 16.81
CA LEU A 11 -29.70 9.72 15.49
C LEU A 11 -28.50 10.02 14.59
N LEU A 12 -27.50 10.73 15.09
CA LEU A 12 -26.27 11.03 14.35
C LEU A 12 -25.51 9.75 13.97
N SER A 13 -25.39 8.80 14.89
CA SER A 13 -24.79 7.50 14.63
C SER A 13 -25.50 6.77 13.49
N LEU A 14 -26.84 6.72 13.51
CA LEU A 14 -27.62 6.11 12.42
C LEU A 14 -27.35 6.80 11.09
N LEU A 15 -27.34 8.14 11.05
CA LEU A 15 -27.06 8.91 9.82
C LEU A 15 -25.64 8.68 9.27
N GLN A 16 -24.70 8.27 10.10
CA GLN A 16 -23.31 7.94 9.69
C GLN A 16 -23.19 6.52 9.11
N THR A 17 -24.08 5.58 9.50
CA THR A 17 -23.99 4.17 9.07
C THR A 17 -24.52 3.92 7.66
N ARG A 18 -25.45 4.73 7.18
CA ARG A 18 -26.07 4.57 5.84
C ARG A 18 -26.23 5.92 5.17
N ARG A 19 -26.08 5.91 3.85
CA ARG A 19 -26.15 7.12 3.02
C ARG A 19 -27.51 7.82 3.07
N GLU A 20 -28.60 7.09 3.27
CA GLU A 20 -29.98 7.63 3.29
C GLU A 20 -30.88 6.83 4.22
N TRP A 21 -31.71 7.53 5.00
CA TRP A 21 -32.65 6.98 5.93
C TRP A 21 -34.01 7.63 5.74
N SER A 22 -35.10 6.83 5.67
CA SER A 22 -36.42 7.39 5.73
C SER A 22 -36.77 7.87 7.15
N GLY A 23 -37.59 8.90 7.25
CA GLY A 23 -38.06 9.39 8.56
C GLY A 23 -38.81 8.34 9.37
N LYS A 24 -39.41 7.36 8.69
CA LYS A 24 -40.13 6.24 9.32
C LYS A 24 -39.14 5.23 9.93
N GLU A 25 -38.14 4.81 9.19
CA GLU A 25 -37.08 3.91 9.70
C GLU A 25 -36.34 4.51 10.91
N LEU A 26 -36.02 5.81 10.86
CA LEU A 26 -35.39 6.49 12.00
C LEU A 26 -36.33 6.53 13.21
N ALA A 27 -37.60 6.79 13.00
CA ALA A 27 -38.62 6.80 14.06
C ALA A 27 -38.74 5.43 14.74
N GLU A 28 -38.80 4.36 13.94
CA GLU A 28 -38.88 2.97 14.41
C GLU A 28 -37.58 2.57 15.19
N ARG A 29 -36.43 2.90 14.67
CA ARG A 29 -35.15 2.56 15.31
C ARG A 29 -34.87 3.29 16.63
N LEU A 30 -35.37 4.52 16.75
CA LEU A 30 -35.19 5.35 17.94
C LEU A 30 -36.38 5.29 18.91
N ASP A 31 -37.41 4.51 18.57
CA ASP A 31 -38.66 4.40 19.33
C ASP A 31 -39.30 5.78 19.63
N ILE A 32 -39.45 6.59 18.56
CA ILE A 32 -40.00 7.94 18.61
C ILE A 32 -40.93 8.19 17.41
N THR A 33 -41.62 9.33 17.43
CA THR A 33 -42.45 9.72 16.29
C THR A 33 -41.65 10.38 15.18
N THR A 34 -42.12 10.32 13.94
CA THR A 34 -41.51 11.02 12.80
C THR A 34 -41.46 12.55 13.00
N ARG A 35 -42.42 13.10 13.81
CA ARG A 35 -42.39 14.51 14.22
C ARG A 35 -41.17 14.80 15.12
N THR A 36 -40.86 13.89 16.04
CA THR A 36 -39.69 13.99 16.91
C THR A 36 -38.39 13.88 16.10
N VAL A 37 -38.33 12.92 15.13
CA VAL A 37 -37.20 12.81 14.22
C VAL A 37 -36.93 14.14 13.50
N ARG A 38 -37.97 14.76 12.94
CA ARG A 38 -37.81 16.06 12.24
C ARG A 38 -37.25 17.14 13.16
N ARG A 39 -37.76 17.24 14.40
CA ARG A 39 -37.25 18.21 15.37
C ARG A 39 -35.79 17.93 15.78
N ASP A 40 -35.43 16.66 15.91
CA ASP A 40 -34.07 16.28 16.26
C ASP A 40 -33.08 16.51 15.08
N ILE A 41 -33.51 16.30 13.83
CA ILE A 41 -32.77 16.70 12.62
C ILE A 41 -32.53 18.22 12.60
N ASP A 42 -33.54 19.03 12.91
CA ASP A 42 -33.38 20.49 12.94
C ASP A 42 -32.35 20.91 14.02
N LYS A 43 -32.39 20.24 15.18
CA LYS A 43 -31.38 20.46 16.23
C LYS A 43 -29.97 20.04 15.79
N LEU A 44 -29.80 18.95 15.05
CA LEU A 44 -28.50 18.58 14.50
C LEU A 44 -27.99 19.64 13.51
N ARG A 45 -28.89 20.23 12.71
CA ARG A 45 -28.55 21.34 11.82
C ARG A 45 -28.09 22.60 12.59
N GLU A 46 -28.80 22.95 13.69
CA GLU A 46 -28.43 24.03 14.59
C GLU A 46 -27.04 23.80 15.23
N LEU A 47 -26.68 22.53 15.48
CA LEU A 47 -25.35 22.13 15.97
C LEU A 47 -24.28 22.06 14.89
N GLY A 48 -24.61 22.44 13.65
CA GLY A 48 -23.63 22.49 12.53
C GLY A 48 -23.51 21.21 11.71
N TYR A 49 -24.35 20.19 11.97
CA TYR A 49 -24.34 18.98 11.14
C TYR A 49 -25.09 19.19 9.84
N PRO A 50 -24.49 18.98 8.67
CA PRO A 50 -25.14 19.16 7.36
C PRO A 50 -26.10 17.98 7.09
N VAL A 51 -27.33 18.08 7.53
CA VAL A 51 -28.35 17.03 7.26
C VAL A 51 -29.27 17.51 6.15
N ASP A 52 -29.17 16.85 4.98
CA ASP A 52 -30.08 17.06 3.85
C ASP A 52 -31.35 16.28 4.02
N ALA A 53 -32.45 16.84 3.49
CA ALA A 53 -33.76 16.17 3.41
C ALA A 53 -34.18 16.06 1.94
N ASN A 54 -34.43 14.85 1.47
CA ASN A 54 -35.03 14.62 0.16
C ASN A 54 -36.58 14.66 0.29
N VAL A 55 -37.24 15.49 -0.53
CA VAL A 55 -38.70 15.62 -0.57
C VAL A 55 -39.22 14.67 -1.65
N GLY A 56 -40.19 13.81 -1.30
CA GLY A 56 -40.86 12.90 -2.24
C GLY A 56 -41.49 11.69 -1.55
N ALA A 57 -42.15 10.80 -2.29
CA ALA A 57 -42.81 9.59 -1.78
C ALA A 57 -41.84 8.61 -1.09
N ARG A 58 -40.51 8.73 -1.34
CA ARG A 58 -39.43 8.05 -0.67
C ARG A 58 -38.51 9.03 0.07
N GLY A 59 -39.06 10.16 0.56
CA GLY A 59 -38.32 11.21 1.25
C GLY A 59 -37.53 10.68 2.43
N GLY A 60 -36.26 11.12 2.54
CA GLY A 60 -35.33 10.64 3.55
C GLY A 60 -34.38 11.73 4.03
N TYR A 61 -33.56 11.37 5.01
CA TYR A 61 -32.50 12.19 5.57
C TYR A 61 -31.17 11.56 5.27
N ARG A 62 -30.18 12.39 4.95
CA ARG A 62 -28.78 11.98 4.78
C ARG A 62 -27.86 13.01 5.40
N LEU A 63 -26.72 12.54 5.89
CA LEU A 63 -25.64 13.42 6.28
C LEU A 63 -24.93 13.92 5.01
N GLY A 64 -24.95 15.23 4.77
CA GLY A 64 -24.31 15.88 3.63
C GLY A 64 -22.81 16.04 3.84
N ALA A 65 -22.07 16.33 2.75
CA ALA A 65 -20.70 16.77 2.84
C ALA A 65 -20.70 18.28 3.20
N GLY A 66 -20.23 18.62 4.41
CA GLY A 66 -20.06 20.00 4.84
C GLY A 66 -18.68 20.55 4.42
N ALA A 67 -18.45 21.85 4.66
CA ALA A 67 -17.15 22.50 4.47
C ALA A 67 -16.10 21.97 5.46
N GLU A 68 -16.53 21.50 6.62
CA GLU A 68 -15.70 20.87 7.64
C GLU A 68 -16.21 19.46 7.93
N MET A 69 -15.30 18.57 8.33
CA MET A 69 -15.68 17.21 8.71
C MET A 69 -16.39 17.25 10.07
N PRO A 70 -17.64 16.77 10.17
CA PRO A 70 -18.34 16.73 11.44
C PRO A 70 -17.68 15.73 12.39
N PRO A 71 -17.87 15.85 13.73
CA PRO A 71 -17.40 14.85 14.69
C PRO A 71 -17.90 13.45 14.32
N LEU A 72 -16.98 12.48 14.28
CA LEU A 72 -17.31 11.07 14.01
C LEU A 72 -17.53 10.34 15.34
N LEU A 73 -18.60 9.56 15.40
CA LEU A 73 -18.82 8.61 16.48
C LEU A 73 -18.23 7.27 16.04
N LEU A 74 -17.10 6.90 16.64
CA LEU A 74 -16.40 5.66 16.35
C LEU A 74 -16.64 4.67 17.50
N ASP A 75 -16.84 3.40 17.18
CA ASP A 75 -16.82 2.34 18.17
C ASP A 75 -15.39 1.94 18.56
N ASP A 76 -15.26 1.05 19.54
CA ASP A 76 -13.95 0.61 20.06
C ASP A 76 -13.04 -0.01 18.99
N GLN A 77 -13.60 -0.76 18.05
CA GLN A 77 -12.83 -1.44 17.00
C GLN A 77 -12.43 -0.43 15.91
N GLU A 78 -13.33 0.47 15.56
CA GLU A 78 -13.06 1.53 14.60
C GLU A 78 -11.97 2.47 15.10
N VAL A 79 -12.02 2.86 16.38
CA VAL A 79 -10.97 3.68 17.03
C VAL A 79 -9.61 3.00 16.94
N LEU A 80 -9.51 1.70 17.27
CA LEU A 80 -8.27 0.94 17.18
C LEU A 80 -7.78 0.82 15.73
N ALA A 81 -8.68 0.56 14.78
CA ALA A 81 -8.34 0.45 13.36
C ALA A 81 -7.80 1.77 12.81
N VAL A 82 -8.42 2.91 13.14
CA VAL A 82 -7.94 4.24 12.76
C VAL A 82 -6.58 4.53 13.39
N ALA A 83 -6.41 4.24 14.69
CA ALA A 83 -5.15 4.46 15.39
C ALA A 83 -3.99 3.66 14.79
N LEU A 84 -4.20 2.36 14.51
CA LEU A 84 -3.20 1.50 13.84
C LEU A 84 -2.91 1.96 12.42
N GLY A 85 -3.92 2.41 11.68
CA GLY A 85 -3.74 2.97 10.34
C GLY A 85 -2.89 4.23 10.35
N LEU A 86 -3.13 5.16 11.29
CA LEU A 86 -2.33 6.37 11.46
C LEU A 86 -0.89 6.05 11.86
N ASP A 87 -0.69 5.09 12.78
CA ASP A 87 0.65 4.64 13.20
C ASP A 87 1.43 4.03 12.01
N ALA A 88 0.78 3.20 11.19
CA ALA A 88 1.39 2.62 10.00
C ALA A 88 1.79 3.68 8.95
N VAL A 89 1.11 4.82 8.88
CA VAL A 89 1.45 5.92 7.97
C VAL A 89 2.68 6.68 8.46
N THR A 90 2.91 6.79 9.78
CA THR A 90 4.10 7.47 10.33
C THR A 90 5.41 6.81 9.90
N THR A 91 5.38 5.49 9.62
CA THR A 91 6.51 4.69 9.16
C THR A 91 6.48 4.39 7.65
N GLY A 92 5.53 4.98 6.92
CA GLY A 92 5.19 4.62 5.54
C GLY A 92 5.90 5.42 4.46
N ALA A 93 5.51 5.14 3.20
CA ALA A 93 6.13 5.63 1.97
C ALA A 93 5.60 7.00 1.49
N VAL A 94 4.84 7.72 2.32
CA VAL A 94 4.28 9.03 1.95
C VAL A 94 4.95 10.10 2.81
N ALA A 95 5.71 11.00 2.16
CA ALA A 95 6.25 12.18 2.83
C ALA A 95 5.11 13.09 3.29
N ASP A 96 5.40 13.95 4.26
CA ASP A 96 4.52 15.02 4.74
C ASP A 96 3.22 14.54 5.44
N MET A 97 2.88 13.24 5.36
CA MET A 97 1.75 12.65 6.09
C MET A 97 2.13 12.15 7.48
N ALA A 98 3.42 11.93 7.75
CA ALA A 98 3.87 11.39 9.03
C ALA A 98 3.54 12.33 10.20
N GLU A 99 3.83 13.65 10.04
CA GLU A 99 3.53 14.66 11.06
C GLU A 99 2.02 14.82 11.27
N ALA A 100 1.24 14.90 10.18
CA ALA A 100 -0.22 14.98 10.24
C ALA A 100 -0.82 13.73 10.91
N SER A 101 -0.32 12.53 10.57
CA SER A 101 -0.74 11.27 11.17
C SER A 101 -0.39 11.19 12.66
N ALA A 102 0.82 11.58 13.05
CA ALA A 102 1.24 11.64 14.44
C ALA A 102 0.36 12.65 15.24
N GLY A 103 0.08 13.82 14.66
CA GLY A 103 -0.82 14.81 15.25
C GLY A 103 -2.26 14.30 15.42
N ALA A 104 -2.79 13.60 14.41
CA ALA A 104 -4.12 13.00 14.49
C ALA A 104 -4.17 11.87 15.53
N LEU A 105 -3.13 11.02 15.57
CA LEU A 105 -3.02 9.94 16.56
C LEU A 105 -2.92 10.49 17.98
N ALA A 106 -2.17 11.58 18.20
CA ALA A 106 -2.07 12.23 19.51
C ALA A 106 -3.43 12.76 19.99
N LYS A 107 -4.20 13.42 19.12
CA LYS A 107 -5.57 13.87 19.41
C LYS A 107 -6.50 12.71 19.75
N LEU A 108 -6.43 11.63 18.95
CA LEU A 108 -7.25 10.43 19.16
C LEU A 108 -6.91 9.80 20.54
N ARG A 109 -5.63 9.65 20.88
CA ARG A 109 -5.17 9.13 22.16
C ARG A 109 -5.68 9.96 23.34
N GLN A 110 -5.74 11.28 23.21
CA GLN A 110 -6.20 12.18 24.26
C GLN A 110 -7.65 11.93 24.68
N VAL A 111 -8.52 11.56 23.72
CA VAL A 111 -9.95 11.30 23.97
C VAL A 111 -10.28 9.81 24.14
N MET A 112 -9.31 8.94 23.91
CA MET A 112 -9.47 7.49 23.97
C MET A 112 -9.57 7.00 25.43
N PRO A 113 -10.55 6.12 25.76
CA PRO A 113 -10.60 5.47 27.07
C PRO A 113 -9.31 4.69 27.38
N SER A 114 -8.89 4.69 28.65
CA SER A 114 -7.62 4.05 29.09
C SER A 114 -7.52 2.57 28.69
N ARG A 115 -8.64 1.82 28.73
CA ARG A 115 -8.68 0.41 28.28
C ARG A 115 -8.29 0.23 26.80
N LEU A 116 -8.63 1.20 25.93
CA LEU A 116 -8.27 1.16 24.52
C LEU A 116 -6.83 1.63 24.30
N GLN A 117 -6.36 2.60 25.12
CA GLN A 117 -4.95 3.01 25.10
C GLN A 117 -4.03 1.81 25.42
N HIS A 118 -4.35 1.03 26.46
CA HIS A 118 -3.60 -0.18 26.81
C HIS A 118 -3.62 -1.23 25.68
N ARG A 119 -4.76 -1.41 25.02
CA ARG A 119 -4.84 -2.33 23.86
C ARG A 119 -3.99 -1.85 22.68
N LEU A 120 -4.01 -0.55 22.40
CA LEU A 120 -3.18 0.04 21.34
C LEU A 120 -1.70 -0.08 21.67
N ASP A 121 -1.30 0.16 22.92
CA ASP A 121 0.09 0.04 23.37
C ASP A 121 0.59 -1.42 23.34
N ALA A 122 -0.28 -2.39 23.62
CA ALA A 122 0.02 -3.81 23.47
C ALA A 122 0.21 -4.26 22.02
N LEU A 123 -0.41 -3.53 21.06
CA LEU A 123 -0.28 -3.76 19.62
C LEU A 123 0.87 -2.98 18.98
N ARG A 124 1.68 -2.29 19.78
CA ARG A 124 2.86 -1.56 19.27
C ARG A 124 3.82 -2.54 18.63
N ILE A 125 3.80 -2.53 17.30
CA ILE A 125 4.74 -3.28 16.48
C ILE A 125 5.90 -2.34 16.16
N GLU A 126 7.09 -2.66 16.67
CA GLU A 126 8.30 -1.97 16.23
C GLU A 126 8.54 -2.32 14.75
N ALA A 127 8.32 -1.35 13.88
CA ALA A 127 8.67 -1.52 12.48
C ALA A 127 10.19 -1.46 12.34
N ILE A 128 10.79 -2.52 11.85
CA ILE A 128 12.20 -2.47 11.41
C ILE A 128 12.25 -1.51 10.22
N PRO A 129 12.98 -0.38 10.30
CA PRO A 129 13.15 0.51 9.17
C PRO A 129 13.78 -0.28 8.03
N ARG A 130 13.02 -0.55 6.97
CA ARG A 130 13.55 -1.18 5.79
C ARG A 130 14.37 -0.14 5.05
N GLU A 131 15.68 -0.38 4.95
CA GLU A 131 16.61 0.48 4.22
C GLU A 131 16.09 0.71 2.79
N ALA A 132 15.57 1.88 2.54
CA ALA A 132 15.72 2.69 1.36
C ALA A 132 14.92 3.99 1.51
N PRO A 133 15.54 5.12 1.81
CA PRO A 133 14.90 6.44 1.76
C PRO A 133 14.48 6.86 0.34
N SER A 134 14.79 6.06 -0.67
CA SER A 134 14.60 6.39 -2.10
C SER A 134 13.19 6.20 -2.66
N SER A 135 12.19 5.84 -1.85
CA SER A 135 10.82 5.59 -2.32
C SER A 135 9.76 6.46 -1.66
N VAL A 136 10.17 7.46 -0.90
CA VAL A 136 9.24 8.39 -0.26
C VAL A 136 8.68 9.35 -1.31
N VAL A 137 7.36 9.39 -1.45
CA VAL A 137 6.65 10.23 -2.42
C VAL A 137 5.89 11.32 -1.66
N PRO A 138 6.01 12.61 -2.06
CA PRO A 138 5.20 13.69 -1.49
C PRO A 138 3.71 13.42 -1.65
N ALA A 139 2.91 13.71 -0.60
CA ALA A 139 1.46 13.52 -0.64
C ALA A 139 0.79 14.34 -1.75
N GLU A 140 1.28 15.57 -1.99
CA GLU A 140 0.82 16.43 -3.08
C GLU A 140 0.96 15.74 -4.44
N ARG A 141 2.10 15.11 -4.73
CA ARG A 141 2.33 14.36 -5.97
C ARG A 141 1.33 13.23 -6.17
N LEU A 142 1.02 12.49 -5.11
CA LEU A 142 0.00 11.43 -5.16
C LEU A 142 -1.38 12.00 -5.42
N THR A 143 -1.72 13.13 -4.79
CA THR A 143 -2.99 13.84 -4.97
C THR A 143 -3.16 14.36 -6.39
N ASP A 144 -2.12 14.96 -6.96
CA ASP A 144 -2.12 15.47 -8.34
C ASP A 144 -2.35 14.34 -9.35
N ILE A 145 -1.61 13.23 -9.19
CA ILE A 145 -1.76 12.06 -10.06
C ILE A 145 -3.16 11.44 -9.89
N ALA A 146 -3.65 11.29 -8.64
CA ALA A 146 -4.97 10.76 -8.38
C ALA A 146 -6.08 11.63 -8.98
N THR A 147 -5.91 12.97 -8.89
CA THR A 147 -6.83 13.94 -9.49
C THR A 147 -6.86 13.82 -11.01
N ALA A 148 -5.70 13.70 -11.65
CA ALA A 148 -5.62 13.49 -13.10
C ALA A 148 -6.26 12.16 -13.53
N CYS A 149 -6.08 11.07 -12.77
CA CYS A 149 -6.78 9.80 -12.98
C CYS A 149 -8.31 9.98 -12.91
N HIS A 150 -8.80 10.68 -11.87
CA HIS A 150 -10.23 10.89 -11.65
C HIS A 150 -10.87 11.77 -12.73
N ARG A 151 -10.15 12.83 -13.18
CA ARG A 151 -10.62 13.77 -14.19
C ARG A 151 -10.39 13.29 -15.62
N HIS A 152 -9.72 12.16 -15.81
CA HIS A 152 -9.29 11.63 -17.11
C HIS A 152 -8.47 12.66 -17.90
N GLU A 153 -7.53 13.31 -17.22
CA GLU A 153 -6.63 14.30 -17.81
C GLU A 153 -5.26 13.66 -18.08
N ARG A 154 -4.69 13.90 -19.27
CA ARG A 154 -3.37 13.37 -19.61
C ARG A 154 -2.31 13.91 -18.70
N LEU A 155 -1.38 13.04 -18.29
CA LEU A 155 -0.20 13.41 -17.51
C LEU A 155 1.03 13.45 -18.40
N ARG A 156 1.79 14.53 -18.29
CA ARG A 156 3.13 14.65 -18.85
C ARG A 156 4.13 14.70 -17.71
N PHE A 157 5.20 13.91 -17.81
CA PHE A 157 6.22 13.85 -16.79
C PHE A 157 7.58 13.46 -17.36
N ASP A 158 8.64 13.89 -16.71
CA ASP A 158 9.97 13.38 -16.92
C ASP A 158 10.14 12.15 -16.05
N TYR A 159 10.66 11.06 -16.62
CA TYR A 159 10.78 9.76 -16.00
C TYR A 159 12.22 9.28 -16.02
N ARG A 160 12.78 9.01 -14.83
CA ARG A 160 14.11 8.45 -14.68
C ARG A 160 14.06 6.94 -14.54
N ARG A 161 14.64 6.25 -15.49
CA ARG A 161 14.74 4.79 -15.49
C ARG A 161 15.75 4.28 -14.45
N ASN A 162 15.81 2.96 -14.27
CA ASN A 162 16.72 2.33 -13.32
C ASN A 162 18.20 2.45 -13.75
N ASP A 163 18.43 2.55 -15.04
CA ASP A 163 19.74 2.73 -15.69
C ASP A 163 20.21 4.20 -15.70
N GLY A 164 19.41 5.11 -15.11
CA GLY A 164 19.70 6.54 -15.08
C GLY A 164 19.22 7.31 -16.31
N GLU A 165 18.73 6.63 -17.36
CA GLU A 165 18.21 7.29 -18.55
C GLU A 165 16.94 8.10 -18.24
N GLU A 166 16.93 9.35 -18.66
CA GLU A 166 15.77 10.23 -18.54
C GLU A 166 14.96 10.22 -19.83
N SER A 167 13.65 10.20 -19.70
CA SER A 167 12.74 10.21 -20.83
C SER A 167 11.47 10.97 -20.50
N ARG A 168 11.01 11.78 -21.46
CA ARG A 168 9.72 12.46 -21.35
C ARG A 168 8.60 11.51 -21.73
N ARG A 169 7.53 11.50 -20.94
CA ARG A 169 6.36 10.65 -21.13
C ARG A 169 5.09 11.47 -21.19
N GLU A 170 4.17 11.02 -22.02
CA GLU A 170 2.77 11.47 -22.03
C GLU A 170 1.87 10.24 -21.91
N VAL A 171 1.02 10.23 -20.89
CA VAL A 171 0.27 9.04 -20.46
C VAL A 171 -1.18 9.40 -20.21
N GLU A 172 -2.10 8.54 -20.60
CA GLU A 172 -3.48 8.54 -20.14
C GLU A 172 -3.55 7.75 -18.82
N PRO A 173 -3.59 8.43 -17.67
CA PRO A 173 -3.48 7.78 -16.36
C PRO A 173 -4.77 7.02 -16.04
N PHE A 174 -4.62 5.82 -15.48
CA PHE A 174 -5.76 5.00 -15.08
C PHE A 174 -5.91 4.95 -13.56
N ARG A 175 -4.90 4.45 -12.86
CA ARG A 175 -4.98 4.27 -11.40
C ARG A 175 -3.62 4.19 -10.72
N LEU A 176 -3.57 4.69 -9.46
CA LEU A 176 -2.46 4.45 -8.56
C LEU A 176 -2.59 3.08 -7.88
N VAL A 177 -1.48 2.38 -7.75
CA VAL A 177 -1.38 1.08 -7.06
C VAL A 177 -0.23 1.15 -6.07
N ARG A 178 -0.47 0.70 -4.83
CA ARG A 178 0.58 0.54 -3.82
C ARG A 178 1.02 -0.93 -3.75
N SER A 179 2.31 -1.18 -3.81
CA SER A 179 2.90 -2.49 -3.58
C SER A 179 4.07 -2.35 -2.59
N GLY A 180 3.88 -2.90 -1.38
CA GLY A 180 4.80 -2.67 -0.27
C GLY A 180 4.94 -1.17 0.02
N ASN A 181 6.17 -0.67 0.01
CA ASN A 181 6.48 0.75 0.27
C ASN A 181 6.61 1.59 -1.01
N ARG A 182 6.14 1.10 -2.16
CA ARG A 182 6.27 1.76 -3.47
C ARG A 182 4.92 2.06 -4.08
N TRP A 183 4.84 3.21 -4.76
CA TRP A 183 3.66 3.64 -5.51
C TRP A 183 3.91 3.50 -7.01
N TYR A 184 2.92 3.02 -7.72
CA TYR A 184 2.93 2.83 -9.17
C TYR A 184 1.72 3.53 -9.78
N LEU A 185 1.95 4.28 -10.86
CA LEU A 185 0.90 4.73 -11.75
C LEU A 185 0.74 3.70 -12.87
N VAL A 186 -0.46 3.17 -13.05
CA VAL A 186 -0.84 2.43 -14.26
C VAL A 186 -1.48 3.40 -15.22
N GLY A 187 -0.99 3.45 -16.45
CA GLY A 187 -1.51 4.31 -17.50
C GLY A 187 -1.12 3.82 -18.89
N PHE A 188 -1.82 4.32 -19.91
CA PHE A 188 -1.54 4.02 -21.30
C PHE A 188 -0.51 5.02 -21.83
N ASP A 189 0.68 4.53 -22.16
CA ASP A 189 1.79 5.34 -22.70
C ASP A 189 1.50 5.61 -24.20
N LEU A 190 1.27 6.88 -24.53
CA LEU A 190 0.90 7.28 -25.91
C LEU A 190 2.03 7.06 -26.91
N ALA A 191 3.29 7.19 -26.49
CA ALA A 191 4.44 6.98 -27.37
C ALA A 191 4.73 5.49 -27.63
N ARG A 192 4.25 4.61 -26.76
CA ARG A 192 4.46 3.15 -26.87
C ARG A 192 3.19 2.40 -27.24
N GLU A 193 2.06 3.10 -27.29
CA GLU A 193 0.73 2.54 -27.58
C GLU A 193 0.40 1.31 -26.72
N ALA A 194 0.78 1.34 -25.44
CA ALA A 194 0.65 0.19 -24.53
C ALA A 194 0.40 0.62 -23.09
N TRP A 195 -0.28 -0.25 -22.33
CA TRP A 195 -0.37 -0.13 -20.88
C TRP A 195 0.99 -0.29 -20.22
N ARG A 196 1.33 0.60 -19.29
CA ARG A 196 2.58 0.57 -18.54
C ARG A 196 2.36 0.93 -17.08
N SER A 197 3.26 0.44 -16.23
CA SER A 197 3.38 0.87 -14.85
C SER A 197 4.62 1.74 -14.67
N PHE A 198 4.46 2.87 -13.98
CA PHE A 198 5.52 3.82 -13.70
C PHE A 198 5.67 3.98 -12.19
N ARG A 199 6.88 3.88 -11.68
CA ARG A 199 7.16 4.18 -10.26
C ARG A 199 7.02 5.68 -10.02
N VAL A 200 6.16 6.04 -9.07
CA VAL A 200 5.82 7.45 -8.80
C VAL A 200 7.00 8.23 -8.22
N ASP A 201 7.86 7.57 -7.44
CA ASP A 201 9.09 8.17 -6.91
C ASP A 201 10.13 8.54 -7.99
N ARG A 202 9.95 8.08 -9.23
CA ARG A 202 10.79 8.37 -10.39
C ARG A 202 10.14 9.29 -11.41
N MET A 203 8.97 9.83 -11.08
CA MET A 203 8.21 10.72 -11.94
C MET A 203 8.34 12.16 -11.45
N GLU A 204 8.49 13.08 -12.38
CA GLU A 204 8.33 14.52 -12.14
C GLU A 204 7.16 15.03 -12.99
N PRO A 205 5.93 15.00 -12.43
CA PRO A 205 4.73 15.45 -13.15
C PRO A 205 4.82 16.92 -13.50
N LYS A 206 4.33 17.27 -14.69
CA LYS A 206 4.22 18.66 -15.15
C LYS A 206 2.79 19.15 -14.96
N ILE A 207 2.63 20.20 -14.21
CA ILE A 207 1.36 20.87 -13.97
C ILE A 207 1.36 22.18 -14.78
N PRO A 208 0.27 22.54 -15.43
CA PRO A 208 -1.05 21.89 -15.47
C PRO A 208 -1.04 20.57 -16.27
N THR A 209 -2.03 19.70 -15.96
CA THR A 209 -2.29 18.47 -16.70
C THR A 209 -2.64 18.74 -18.16
N GLY A 210 -2.56 17.70 -18.99
CA GLY A 210 -2.93 17.77 -20.41
C GLY A 210 -4.44 17.73 -20.63
N PRO A 211 -4.88 17.63 -21.90
CA PRO A 211 -6.30 17.57 -22.25
C PRO A 211 -6.97 16.32 -21.71
N ARG A 212 -8.29 16.37 -21.56
CA ARG A 212 -9.10 15.22 -21.19
C ARG A 212 -9.11 14.18 -22.30
N PHE A 213 -9.20 12.91 -21.90
CA PHE A 213 -9.27 11.78 -22.82
C PHE A 213 -10.50 10.90 -22.49
N THR A 214 -10.92 10.11 -23.48
CA THR A 214 -11.95 9.08 -23.26
C THR A 214 -11.29 7.87 -22.61
N PRO A 215 -11.79 7.37 -21.47
CA PRO A 215 -11.23 6.22 -20.79
C PRO A 215 -11.12 5.00 -21.70
N ARG A 216 -9.98 4.32 -21.65
CA ARG A 216 -9.76 3.05 -22.36
C ARG A 216 -10.24 1.88 -21.51
N GLU A 217 -10.48 0.75 -22.16
CA GLU A 217 -10.67 -0.50 -21.45
C GLU A 217 -9.46 -0.79 -20.57
N PRO A 218 -9.66 -1.09 -19.26
CA PRO A 218 -8.56 -1.32 -18.35
C PRO A 218 -7.75 -2.56 -18.74
N PRO A 219 -6.48 -2.66 -18.31
CA PRO A 219 -5.68 -3.86 -18.58
C PRO A 219 -6.31 -5.07 -17.88
N GLU A 220 -6.14 -6.24 -18.48
CA GLU A 220 -6.69 -7.50 -17.99
C GLU A 220 -6.40 -7.73 -16.51
N GLY A 221 -7.44 -8.04 -15.72
CA GLY A 221 -7.37 -8.18 -14.26
C GLY A 221 -7.25 -6.85 -13.50
N GLY A 222 -7.27 -5.71 -14.19
CA GLY A 222 -7.20 -4.37 -13.59
C GLY A 222 -5.78 -3.94 -13.18
N ALA A 223 -5.69 -2.75 -12.58
CA ALA A 223 -4.41 -2.10 -12.29
C ALA A 223 -3.51 -2.89 -11.33
N ALA A 224 -4.09 -3.45 -10.26
CA ALA A 224 -3.32 -4.20 -9.26
C ALA A 224 -2.70 -5.47 -9.83
N ALA A 225 -3.48 -6.26 -10.57
CA ALA A 225 -2.98 -7.47 -11.22
C ALA A 225 -1.94 -7.13 -12.30
N PHE A 226 -2.12 -6.03 -13.05
CA PHE A 226 -1.15 -5.56 -14.03
C PHE A 226 0.20 -5.22 -13.39
N VAL A 227 0.20 -4.49 -12.26
CA VAL A 227 1.43 -4.18 -11.52
C VAL A 227 2.06 -5.45 -10.95
N ALA A 228 1.26 -6.36 -10.37
CA ALA A 228 1.77 -7.61 -9.80
C ALA A 228 2.45 -8.47 -10.87
N ARG A 229 1.84 -8.63 -12.06
CA ARG A 229 2.46 -9.33 -13.20
C ARG A 229 3.76 -8.66 -13.65
N GLY A 230 3.77 -7.33 -13.76
CA GLY A 230 4.97 -6.57 -14.13
C GLY A 230 6.11 -6.73 -13.11
N LEU A 231 5.79 -6.72 -11.82
CA LEU A 231 6.77 -6.97 -10.74
C LEU A 231 7.28 -8.42 -10.78
N GLY A 232 6.38 -9.39 -10.98
CA GLY A 232 6.74 -10.79 -11.16
C GLY A 232 7.67 -10.98 -12.37
N ALA A 233 7.34 -10.40 -13.53
CA ALA A 233 8.18 -10.45 -14.72
C ALA A 233 9.56 -9.80 -14.52
N VAL A 234 9.65 -8.71 -13.74
CA VAL A 234 10.93 -8.08 -13.38
C VAL A 234 11.72 -8.98 -12.42
N GLN A 235 11.06 -9.63 -11.47
CA GLN A 235 11.70 -10.59 -10.57
C GLN A 235 12.12 -11.88 -11.27
N GLN A 236 11.47 -12.23 -12.38
CA GLN A 236 11.76 -13.43 -13.16
C GLN A 236 12.65 -13.19 -14.38
N GLN A 237 13.42 -12.08 -14.40
CA GLN A 237 14.37 -11.80 -15.48
C GLN A 237 15.50 -12.81 -15.58
N ALA A 238 15.82 -13.46 -14.45
CA ALA A 238 16.73 -14.58 -14.38
C ALA A 238 16.06 -15.72 -13.61
N THR A 239 16.17 -16.91 -14.16
CA THR A 239 15.68 -18.15 -13.53
C THR A 239 16.84 -19.12 -13.46
N ALA A 240 16.95 -19.82 -12.35
CA ALA A 240 17.92 -20.89 -12.20
C ALA A 240 17.28 -22.09 -11.51
N ARG A 241 17.66 -23.29 -11.93
CA ARG A 241 17.31 -24.55 -11.29
C ARG A 241 18.53 -25.13 -10.61
N VAL A 242 18.40 -25.40 -9.33
CA VAL A 242 19.46 -25.99 -8.51
C VAL A 242 18.91 -27.19 -7.74
N ARG A 243 19.78 -28.18 -7.53
CA ARG A 243 19.48 -29.29 -6.62
C ARG A 243 20.16 -29.01 -5.30
N VAL A 244 19.36 -28.85 -4.24
CA VAL A 244 19.84 -28.68 -2.87
C VAL A 244 19.93 -30.07 -2.22
N HIS A 245 21.06 -30.35 -1.58
CA HIS A 245 21.34 -31.63 -0.92
C HIS A 245 20.83 -31.63 0.53
N LEU A 246 19.54 -31.32 0.69
CA LEU A 246 18.77 -31.37 1.91
C LEU A 246 17.34 -31.85 1.61
N PRO A 247 16.65 -32.47 2.56
CA PRO A 247 15.25 -32.85 2.46
C PRO A 247 14.35 -31.63 2.20
N LEU A 248 13.23 -31.82 1.52
CA LEU A 248 12.31 -30.75 1.11
C LEU A 248 11.71 -29.99 2.31
N ASP A 249 11.44 -30.65 3.41
CA ASP A 249 10.90 -30.07 4.64
C ASP A 249 11.90 -29.14 5.37
N GLU A 250 13.20 -29.38 5.22
CA GLU A 250 14.23 -28.47 5.72
C GLU A 250 14.41 -27.25 4.84
N VAL A 251 14.25 -27.40 3.53
CA VAL A 251 14.45 -26.30 2.56
C VAL A 251 13.19 -25.42 2.43
N ALA A 252 11.99 -25.99 2.59
CA ALA A 252 10.73 -25.27 2.42
C ALA A 252 10.61 -24.00 3.30
N PRO A 253 11.03 -23.99 4.58
CA PRO A 253 10.99 -22.76 5.40
C PRO A 253 11.95 -21.66 4.93
N MET A 254 13.01 -22.01 4.18
CA MET A 254 14.04 -21.08 3.71
C MET A 254 13.64 -20.38 2.41
N ILE A 255 12.65 -20.93 1.69
CA ILE A 255 12.21 -20.42 0.38
C ILE A 255 10.82 -19.82 0.49
N HIS A 256 10.76 -18.51 0.36
CA HIS A 256 9.48 -17.82 0.26
C HIS A 256 8.91 -18.03 -1.15
N HIS A 257 7.62 -18.39 -1.26
CA HIS A 257 6.91 -18.69 -2.53
C HIS A 257 7.06 -17.62 -3.63
N TYR A 258 7.46 -16.39 -3.31
CA TYR A 258 7.78 -15.34 -4.28
C TYR A 258 9.18 -15.47 -4.92
N TRP A 259 10.07 -16.30 -4.34
CA TRP A 259 11.47 -16.37 -4.76
C TRP A 259 11.79 -17.67 -5.47
N GLY A 260 10.92 -18.68 -5.37
CA GLY A 260 11.18 -19.95 -5.99
C GLY A 260 10.01 -20.94 -5.90
N ALA A 261 10.12 -22.02 -6.66
CA ALA A 261 9.30 -23.21 -6.59
C ALA A 261 10.15 -24.38 -6.10
N LEU A 262 9.54 -25.27 -5.34
CA LEU A 262 10.18 -26.44 -4.74
C LEU A 262 9.55 -27.69 -5.32
N GLU A 263 10.40 -28.62 -5.73
CA GLU A 263 10.01 -29.97 -6.17
C GLU A 263 10.82 -31.02 -5.40
N SER A 264 10.22 -32.14 -5.07
CA SER A 264 10.93 -33.22 -4.40
C SER A 264 11.94 -33.84 -5.36
N GLY A 265 13.20 -33.99 -4.92
CA GLY A 265 14.28 -34.62 -5.68
C GLY A 265 14.71 -35.98 -5.14
N GLY A 266 14.02 -36.47 -4.08
CA GLY A 266 14.33 -37.71 -3.38
C GLY A 266 14.22 -37.55 -1.86
N GLU A 267 14.71 -38.53 -1.08
CA GLU A 267 14.67 -38.48 0.40
C GLU A 267 15.64 -37.42 0.96
N ASP A 268 16.82 -37.23 0.36
CA ASP A 268 17.90 -36.39 0.86
C ASP A 268 18.17 -35.18 -0.04
N SER A 269 17.30 -34.84 -0.97
CA SER A 269 17.49 -33.70 -1.87
C SER A 269 16.16 -33.17 -2.42
N CYS A 270 16.17 -31.88 -2.78
CA CYS A 270 15.06 -31.24 -3.49
C CYS A 270 15.56 -30.37 -4.64
N GLU A 271 14.72 -30.17 -5.64
CA GLU A 271 14.99 -29.23 -6.72
C GLU A 271 14.31 -27.89 -6.42
N VAL A 272 15.06 -26.83 -6.59
CA VAL A 272 14.61 -25.47 -6.34
C VAL A 272 14.75 -24.67 -7.63
N THR A 273 13.62 -24.16 -8.13
CA THR A 273 13.61 -23.16 -9.18
C THR A 273 13.59 -21.76 -8.56
N VAL A 274 14.67 -21.00 -8.73
CA VAL A 274 14.83 -19.66 -8.14
C VAL A 274 14.62 -18.60 -9.18
N TYR A 275 13.89 -17.55 -8.82
CA TYR A 275 13.61 -16.38 -9.68
C TYR A 275 14.26 -15.13 -9.08
N SER A 276 14.92 -14.32 -9.91
CA SER A 276 15.49 -13.04 -9.49
C SER A 276 15.63 -12.06 -10.66
N THR A 277 16.12 -10.86 -10.37
CA THR A 277 16.39 -9.82 -11.38
C THR A 277 17.65 -10.07 -12.21
N SER A 278 18.56 -10.93 -11.74
CA SER A 278 19.79 -11.31 -12.43
C SER A 278 20.35 -12.60 -11.86
N LEU A 279 21.19 -13.30 -12.64
CA LEU A 279 21.92 -14.47 -12.17
C LEU A 279 22.90 -14.11 -11.05
N THR A 280 23.51 -12.94 -11.08
CA THR A 280 24.37 -12.43 -9.99
C THR A 280 23.59 -12.31 -8.66
N SER A 281 22.31 -11.88 -8.71
CA SER A 281 21.47 -11.82 -7.51
C SER A 281 21.13 -13.22 -6.99
N ILE A 282 20.89 -14.18 -7.89
CA ILE A 282 20.69 -15.59 -7.52
C ILE A 282 21.97 -16.13 -6.88
N ALA A 283 23.13 -15.91 -7.50
CA ALA A 283 24.41 -16.37 -6.99
C ALA A 283 24.72 -15.86 -5.57
N ARG A 284 24.48 -14.57 -5.31
CA ARG A 284 24.63 -13.98 -3.96
C ARG A 284 23.70 -14.63 -2.93
N TRP A 285 22.47 -14.86 -3.31
CA TRP A 285 21.51 -15.50 -2.43
C TRP A 285 21.87 -16.96 -2.15
N MET A 286 22.26 -17.72 -3.19
CA MET A 286 22.71 -19.12 -3.05
C MET A 286 23.96 -19.22 -2.19
N HIS A 287 24.89 -18.27 -2.29
CA HIS A 287 26.08 -18.25 -1.46
C HIS A 287 25.76 -18.04 0.04
N ALA A 288 24.70 -17.29 0.34
CA ALA A 288 24.22 -17.05 1.70
C ALA A 288 23.24 -18.15 2.19
N PHE A 289 22.84 -19.07 1.32
CA PHE A 289 21.81 -20.08 1.61
C PHE A 289 22.24 -21.11 2.65
N GLY A 290 23.56 -21.38 2.75
CA GLY A 290 24.13 -22.18 3.84
C GLY A 290 23.96 -23.69 3.69
N ALA A 291 23.55 -24.18 2.52
CA ALA A 291 23.44 -25.61 2.20
C ALA A 291 24.21 -25.95 0.92
N ASP A 292 24.66 -27.19 0.82
CA ASP A 292 25.28 -27.69 -0.40
C ASP A 292 24.27 -27.83 -1.53
N PHE A 293 24.65 -27.40 -2.73
CA PHE A 293 23.79 -27.49 -3.90
C PHE A 293 24.58 -27.74 -5.19
N THR A 294 23.85 -28.22 -6.19
CA THR A 294 24.36 -28.40 -7.55
C THR A 294 23.53 -27.59 -8.54
N VAL A 295 24.18 -26.78 -9.38
CA VAL A 295 23.48 -26.03 -10.43
C VAL A 295 23.04 -27.01 -11.54
N ILE A 296 21.73 -27.03 -11.83
CA ILE A 296 21.16 -27.79 -12.94
C ILE A 296 21.18 -26.91 -14.19
N GLU A 297 20.63 -25.73 -14.11
CA GLU A 297 20.60 -24.73 -15.19
C GLU A 297 20.32 -23.32 -14.66
N PRO A 298 20.77 -22.24 -15.34
CA PRO A 298 21.67 -22.26 -16.49
C PRO A 298 23.15 -22.38 -16.07
N ASP A 299 24.02 -22.82 -16.98
CA ASP A 299 25.48 -22.98 -16.68
C ASP A 299 26.14 -21.64 -16.36
N GLU A 300 25.64 -20.50 -16.87
CA GLU A 300 26.12 -19.16 -16.57
C GLU A 300 26.03 -18.83 -15.07
N LEU A 301 25.13 -19.46 -14.33
CA LEU A 301 25.07 -19.29 -12.88
C LEU A 301 26.34 -19.76 -12.18
N ARG A 302 27.03 -20.78 -12.69
CA ARG A 302 28.31 -21.26 -12.13
C ARG A 302 29.40 -20.20 -12.22
N VAL A 303 29.42 -19.43 -13.30
CA VAL A 303 30.36 -18.31 -13.50
C VAL A 303 30.08 -17.22 -12.47
N GLU A 304 28.82 -16.86 -12.28
CA GLU A 304 28.41 -15.85 -11.30
C GLU A 304 28.71 -16.29 -9.86
N LEU A 305 28.50 -17.56 -9.53
CA LEU A 305 28.85 -18.13 -8.22
C LEU A 305 30.37 -18.03 -7.97
N GLY A 306 31.20 -18.34 -8.97
CA GLY A 306 32.64 -18.16 -8.88
C GLY A 306 33.04 -16.70 -8.62
N ALA A 307 32.48 -15.77 -9.36
CA ALA A 307 32.75 -14.35 -9.19
C ALA A 307 32.33 -13.83 -7.79
N VAL A 308 31.19 -14.31 -7.26
CA VAL A 308 30.73 -13.98 -5.90
C VAL A 308 31.68 -14.55 -4.85
N ALA A 309 32.17 -15.79 -5.01
CA ALA A 309 33.09 -16.42 -4.09
C ALA A 309 34.46 -15.66 -4.08
N GLU A 310 35.02 -15.34 -5.25
CA GLU A 310 36.24 -14.53 -5.35
C GLU A 310 36.14 -13.17 -4.69
N TYR A 311 35.00 -12.49 -4.86
CA TYR A 311 34.72 -11.21 -4.19
C TYR A 311 34.73 -11.36 -2.66
N HIS A 312 34.07 -12.39 -2.12
CA HIS A 312 34.04 -12.67 -0.69
C HIS A 312 35.44 -12.98 -0.13
N ASP A 313 36.24 -13.75 -0.84
CA ASP A 313 37.63 -14.04 -0.45
C ASP A 313 38.50 -12.77 -0.41
N GLN A 314 38.37 -11.90 -1.41
CA GLN A 314 39.08 -10.62 -1.43
C GLN A 314 38.65 -9.70 -0.28
N VAL A 315 37.36 -9.70 0.07
CA VAL A 315 36.85 -8.93 1.22
C VAL A 315 37.38 -9.53 2.52
N ALA A 316 37.33 -10.85 2.69
CA ALA A 316 37.85 -11.54 3.87
C ALA A 316 39.35 -11.28 4.07
N ASP A 317 40.12 -11.27 3.01
CA ASP A 317 41.58 -10.96 3.05
C ASP A 317 41.86 -9.52 3.45
N ARG A 318 41.05 -8.57 2.98
CA ARG A 318 41.14 -7.16 3.42
C ARG A 318 40.86 -7.02 4.91
N TYR A 319 39.85 -7.66 5.43
CA TYR A 319 39.52 -7.63 6.86
C TYR A 319 40.58 -8.33 7.71
N ARG A 320 41.11 -9.49 7.30
CA ARG A 320 42.23 -10.19 7.99
C ARG A 320 43.43 -9.29 8.10
N ARG A 321 43.83 -8.61 7.02
CA ARG A 321 44.96 -7.66 7.03
C ARG A 321 44.70 -6.45 7.91
N ALA A 322 43.48 -5.92 7.92
CA ALA A 322 43.14 -4.79 8.77
C ALA A 322 43.11 -5.15 10.27
N MET A 323 42.74 -6.38 10.61
CA MET A 323 42.77 -6.87 11.99
C MET A 323 44.20 -7.14 12.48
N SER A 324 45.08 -7.65 11.61
CA SER A 324 46.50 -7.90 11.95
C SER A 324 47.37 -6.62 11.98
N ALA A 325 46.87 -5.50 11.47
CA ALA A 325 47.52 -4.19 11.49
C ALA A 325 47.09 -3.30 12.68
N ARG A 326 46.22 -3.78 13.59
CA ARG A 326 45.94 -3.09 14.84
C ARG A 326 46.98 -3.49 15.88
N PRO A 327 47.73 -2.53 16.47
CA PRO A 327 48.76 -2.78 17.50
C PRO A 327 48.16 -3.31 18.78
#